data_79f9653aad15b503255cf00d8dd424ac
#
_entry.id   79f9653aad15b503255cf00d8dd424ac
#
_cell.length_a   1.000
_cell.length_b   1.000
_cell.length_c   1.000
_cell.angle_alpha   90.00
_cell.angle_beta   90.00
_cell.angle_gamma   90.00
#
_symmetry.space_group_name_H-M   'P 1'
#
loop_
_entity.id
_entity.type
_entity.pdbx_description
1 polymer ?
#
loop_
_entity_poly.entity_id
_entity_poly.type
_entity_poly.pdbx_seq_one_letter_code
_entity_poly.pdbx_strand_id
1 'polypeptide(L)'
;MSKEPSFMIHSTTLFSEKDILYRDASVLVVHKAPGLATQTASPARPDLTTHLLRFLARRNQTRNPYLAPITRLDQPVEGLVLYATNKQAASFYSSLVRSPQVVPDKEGCIVRTSDATSGGEDHLMRNSGKVLDGEARKLRTSGTRTGGRNGLRSGMKKRYRAWVWGAFTASSGSLHDFLRKDPQASRANIVSEGADGAKEALLKYTVLREDVSFNEPISLVEVELLTGRFHQIRAQFANAHHPLLGDLKYGTDASLSLSQRLSIPYVRLCCTFLSFPDPDHHRSITVEKIPEIYT
;
A
#
# COMPACT_ATOMS: atom_id res chain seq x y z
N MET A 1 26.79 -17.10 -11.18
CA MET A 1 26.30 -17.49 -9.84
C MET A 1 25.51 -16.31 -9.33
N SER A 2 24.19 -16.29 -9.56
CA SER A 2 23.27 -15.31 -9.00
C SER A 2 23.17 -15.58 -7.49
N LYS A 3 23.47 -14.57 -6.67
CA LYS A 3 23.26 -14.65 -5.22
C LYS A 3 21.75 -14.78 -4.98
N GLU A 4 21.32 -15.89 -4.39
CA GLU A 4 19.94 -16.02 -3.91
C GLU A 4 19.65 -14.87 -2.95
N PRO A 5 18.47 -14.22 -3.03
CA PRO A 5 18.11 -13.18 -2.10
C PRO A 5 18.01 -13.79 -0.68
N SER A 6 18.84 -13.32 0.24
CA SER A 6 18.85 -13.79 1.62
C SER A 6 17.63 -13.22 2.35
N PHE A 7 16.62 -14.06 2.58
CA PHE A 7 15.37 -13.68 3.28
C PHE A 7 15.45 -13.82 4.81
N MET A 8 16.63 -13.92 5.39
CA MET A 8 16.79 -14.07 6.84
C MET A 8 16.33 -12.81 7.60
N ILE A 9 15.46 -13.01 8.59
CA ILE A 9 15.04 -11.96 9.53
C ILE A 9 15.99 -11.98 10.72
N HIS A 10 16.64 -10.84 10.98
CA HIS A 10 17.41 -10.63 12.19
C HIS A 10 16.48 -10.20 13.34
N SER A 11 16.62 -10.92 14.46
CA SER A 11 16.25 -10.60 15.85
C SER A 11 15.09 -9.65 16.16
N THR A 12 14.21 -10.18 16.94
CA THR A 12 12.89 -9.81 17.44
C THR A 12 12.87 -8.72 18.50
N THR A 13 13.43 -7.55 18.31
CA THR A 13 12.99 -6.38 19.08
C THR A 13 11.81 -5.77 18.37
N LEU A 14 10.60 -5.98 18.88
CA LEU A 14 9.34 -5.56 18.25
C LEU A 14 9.22 -4.03 18.04
N PHE A 15 9.98 -3.22 18.77
CA PHE A 15 10.07 -1.77 18.65
C PHE A 15 11.28 -1.23 19.40
N SER A 16 11.99 -0.30 18.82
CA SER A 16 13.06 0.49 19.43
C SER A 16 12.95 1.98 19.06
N GLU A 17 13.65 2.87 19.76
CA GLU A 17 13.66 4.30 19.42
C GLU A 17 14.23 4.56 18.01
N LYS A 18 15.09 3.71 17.50
CA LYS A 18 15.66 3.79 16.15
C LYS A 18 14.62 3.60 15.04
N ASP A 19 13.45 3.04 15.38
CA ASP A 19 12.34 2.86 14.45
C ASP A 19 11.53 4.14 14.25
N ILE A 20 11.77 5.17 15.07
CA ILE A 20 11.20 6.52 14.90
C ILE A 20 12.03 7.25 13.85
N LEU A 21 11.48 7.42 12.64
CA LEU A 21 12.19 8.00 11.51
C LEU A 21 11.94 9.50 11.34
N TYR A 22 10.80 9.97 11.82
CA TYR A 22 10.45 11.39 11.82
C TYR A 22 9.60 11.73 13.04
N ARG A 23 9.81 12.90 13.62
CA ARG A 23 9.02 13.42 14.73
C ARG A 23 9.05 14.95 14.73
N ASP A 24 7.85 15.54 14.91
CA ASP A 24 7.68 16.95 15.23
C ASP A 24 6.61 17.13 16.34
N ALA A 25 6.08 18.34 16.50
CA ALA A 25 5.04 18.64 17.48
C ALA A 25 3.69 17.99 17.18
N SER A 26 3.43 17.62 15.92
CA SER A 26 2.13 17.21 15.41
C SER A 26 2.08 15.76 14.98
N VAL A 27 3.19 15.20 14.51
CA VAL A 27 3.24 13.85 13.93
C VAL A 27 4.47 13.05 14.33
N LEU A 28 4.34 11.75 14.17
CA LEU A 28 5.38 10.75 14.36
C LEU A 28 5.30 9.73 13.21
N VAL A 29 6.42 9.47 12.51
CA VAL A 29 6.53 8.38 11.53
C VAL A 29 7.43 7.30 12.09
N VAL A 30 6.93 6.09 12.09
CA VAL A 30 7.61 4.93 12.68
C VAL A 30 7.67 3.79 11.67
N HIS A 31 8.78 3.08 11.65
CA HIS A 31 8.91 1.83 10.94
C HIS A 31 8.36 0.68 11.81
N LYS A 32 7.32 0.02 11.35
CA LYS A 32 6.68 -1.12 12.02
C LYS A 32 7.33 -2.42 11.54
N ALA A 33 7.82 -3.23 12.45
CA ALA A 33 8.28 -4.58 12.13
C ALA A 33 7.12 -5.49 11.68
N PRO A 34 7.37 -6.49 10.81
CA PRO A 34 6.38 -7.52 10.49
C PRO A 34 6.02 -8.34 11.74
N GLY A 35 4.79 -8.84 11.81
CA GLY A 35 4.28 -9.60 12.97
C GLY A 35 3.73 -8.73 14.12
N LEU A 36 4.12 -7.45 14.22
CA LEU A 36 3.57 -6.49 15.18
C LEU A 36 2.29 -5.84 14.63
N ALA A 37 1.20 -5.86 15.39
CA ALA A 37 -0.01 -5.13 15.02
C ALA A 37 0.23 -3.61 15.16
N THR A 38 -0.37 -2.79 14.27
CA THR A 38 -0.37 -1.32 14.46
C THR A 38 -1.16 -0.96 15.71
N GLN A 39 -2.35 -1.56 15.86
CA GLN A 39 -3.23 -1.41 17.01
C GLN A 39 -4.08 -2.67 17.16
N THR A 40 -4.29 -3.13 18.39
CA THR A 40 -5.14 -4.28 18.72
C THR A 40 -6.17 -3.92 19.78
N ALA A 41 -7.28 -4.63 19.80
CA ALA A 41 -8.25 -4.56 20.88
C ALA A 41 -7.89 -5.48 22.06
N SER A 42 -6.91 -6.36 21.89
CA SER A 42 -6.51 -7.34 22.91
C SER A 42 -5.45 -6.76 23.85
N PRO A 43 -5.75 -6.59 25.15
CA PRO A 43 -4.78 -6.11 26.13
C PRO A 43 -3.59 -7.07 26.34
N ALA A 44 -3.80 -8.36 26.06
CA ALA A 44 -2.79 -9.40 26.25
C ALA A 44 -1.67 -9.40 25.20
N ARG A 45 -1.85 -8.69 24.08
CA ARG A 45 -0.87 -8.60 22.99
C ARG A 45 -0.49 -7.14 22.76
N PRO A 46 0.69 -6.70 23.24
CA PRO A 46 1.14 -5.34 22.98
C PRO A 46 1.27 -5.09 21.47
N ASP A 47 0.84 -3.92 21.05
CA ASP A 47 0.91 -3.43 19.67
C ASP A 47 1.85 -2.22 19.57
N LEU A 48 2.12 -1.76 18.35
CA LEU A 48 3.00 -0.64 18.11
C LEU A 48 2.50 0.63 18.84
N THR A 49 1.18 0.90 18.83
CA THR A 49 0.59 2.06 19.51
C THR A 49 0.85 2.03 21.01
N THR A 50 0.70 0.86 21.65
CA THR A 50 0.98 0.66 23.07
C THR A 50 2.47 0.89 23.41
N HIS A 51 3.38 0.36 22.57
CA HIS A 51 4.81 0.59 22.75
C HIS A 51 5.18 2.07 22.64
N LEU A 52 4.63 2.76 21.65
CA LEU A 52 4.84 4.20 21.43
C LEU A 52 4.27 5.06 22.56
N LEU A 53 3.07 4.74 23.07
CA LEU A 53 2.49 5.45 24.22
C LEU A 53 3.39 5.33 25.46
N ARG A 54 3.89 4.13 25.75
CA ARG A 54 4.84 3.92 26.87
C ARG A 54 6.15 4.69 26.67
N PHE A 55 6.68 4.71 25.44
CA PHE A 55 7.87 5.46 25.10
C PHE A 55 7.64 6.97 25.29
N LEU A 56 6.56 7.52 24.75
CA LEU A 56 6.22 8.93 24.86
C LEU A 56 5.94 9.37 26.31
N ALA A 57 5.27 8.52 27.10
CA ALA A 57 5.00 8.77 28.51
C ALA A 57 6.30 8.95 29.30
N ARG A 58 7.27 8.08 29.09
CA ARG A 58 8.59 8.17 29.74
C ARG A 58 9.38 9.39 29.27
N ARG A 59 9.43 9.63 27.96
CA ARG A 59 10.22 10.71 27.38
C ARG A 59 9.67 12.10 27.71
N ASN A 60 8.34 12.28 27.67
CA ASN A 60 7.70 13.57 27.88
C ASN A 60 7.30 13.79 29.37
N GLN A 61 7.61 12.83 30.25
CA GLN A 61 7.23 12.86 31.67
C GLN A 61 5.72 13.10 31.88
N THR A 62 4.87 12.55 30.98
CA THR A 62 3.41 12.68 31.03
C THR A 62 2.76 11.32 31.18
N ARG A 63 1.71 11.23 32.03
CA ARG A 63 1.00 9.94 32.24
C ARG A 63 0.18 9.50 31.04
N ASN A 64 -0.39 10.44 30.28
CA ASN A 64 -1.33 10.16 29.19
C ASN A 64 -0.96 10.95 27.93
N PRO A 65 0.10 10.59 27.20
CA PRO A 65 0.39 11.21 25.93
C PRO A 65 -0.72 10.89 24.91
N TYR A 66 -1.11 11.87 24.09
CA TYR A 66 -2.02 11.62 22.98
C TYR A 66 -1.25 10.99 21.82
N LEU A 67 -1.82 9.91 21.25
CA LEU A 67 -1.29 9.27 20.06
C LEU A 67 -2.43 8.59 19.29
N ALA A 68 -2.57 8.90 18.01
CA ALA A 68 -3.59 8.30 17.14
C ALA A 68 -2.96 7.81 15.83
N PRO A 69 -3.12 6.54 15.43
CA PRO A 69 -2.65 6.06 14.14
C PRO A 69 -3.49 6.70 13.01
N ILE A 70 -2.80 7.37 12.09
CA ILE A 70 -3.39 7.95 10.88
C ILE A 70 -3.38 6.93 9.74
N THR A 71 -2.26 6.22 9.59
CA THR A 71 -2.17 5.08 8.69
C THR A 71 -2.05 3.80 9.50
N ARG A 72 -2.45 2.68 8.90
CA ARG A 72 -2.34 1.35 9.52
C ARG A 72 -1.78 0.38 8.52
N LEU A 73 -0.98 -0.55 9.02
CA LEU A 73 -0.53 -1.72 8.30
C LEU A 73 -1.10 -2.97 8.97
N ASP A 74 -1.38 -3.98 8.17
CA ASP A 74 -1.76 -5.30 8.67
C ASP A 74 -0.66 -5.85 9.58
N GLN A 75 -1.01 -6.74 10.49
CA GLN A 75 -0.04 -7.31 11.43
C GLN A 75 1.19 -7.91 10.73
N PRO A 76 1.06 -8.75 9.67
CA PRO A 76 2.22 -9.34 9.01
C PRO A 76 2.97 -8.39 8.06
N VAL A 77 2.46 -7.18 7.80
CA VAL A 77 3.05 -6.20 6.88
C VAL A 77 4.05 -5.32 7.60
N GLU A 78 5.18 -5.07 6.96
CA GLU A 78 6.27 -4.20 7.42
C GLU A 78 6.11 -2.77 6.90
N GLY A 79 6.78 -1.78 7.53
CA GLY A 79 7.02 -0.47 6.95
C GLY A 79 6.46 0.72 7.72
N LEU A 80 6.31 1.84 7.03
CA LEU A 80 6.04 3.16 7.60
C LEU A 80 4.60 3.32 8.07
N VAL A 81 4.44 3.81 9.30
CA VAL A 81 3.15 4.15 9.92
C VAL A 81 3.21 5.60 10.41
N LEU A 82 2.21 6.40 10.04
CA LEU A 82 2.03 7.77 10.49
C LEU A 82 1.09 7.81 11.69
N TYR A 83 1.51 8.51 12.74
CA TYR A 83 0.72 8.83 13.93
C TYR A 83 0.58 10.34 14.09
N ALA A 84 -0.55 10.78 14.61
CA ALA A 84 -0.74 12.13 15.13
C ALA A 84 -0.48 12.17 16.64
N THR A 85 0.20 13.20 17.11
CA THR A 85 0.57 13.41 18.53
C THR A 85 -0.37 14.36 19.27
N ASN A 86 -1.35 14.94 18.57
CA ASN A 86 -2.42 15.76 19.13
C ASN A 86 -3.73 15.61 18.34
N LYS A 87 -4.86 16.06 18.92
CA LYS A 87 -6.20 15.90 18.33
C LYS A 87 -6.40 16.70 17.04
N GLN A 88 -5.79 17.89 16.94
CA GLN A 88 -5.89 18.75 15.76
C GLN A 88 -5.22 18.07 14.55
N ALA A 89 -3.99 17.60 14.72
CA ALA A 89 -3.28 16.82 13.70
C ALA A 89 -4.03 15.54 13.33
N ALA A 90 -4.61 14.82 14.30
CA ALA A 90 -5.40 13.62 14.03
C ALA A 90 -6.62 13.91 13.16
N SER A 91 -7.35 14.99 13.42
CA SER A 91 -8.49 15.42 12.60
C SER A 91 -8.05 15.78 11.18
N PHE A 92 -7.00 16.61 11.05
CA PHE A 92 -6.46 17.05 9.77
C PHE A 92 -6.02 15.87 8.89
N TYR A 93 -5.10 15.05 9.38
CA TYR A 93 -4.55 13.94 8.59
C TYR A 93 -5.56 12.81 8.33
N SER A 94 -6.51 12.56 9.24
CA SER A 94 -7.59 11.60 8.99
C SER A 94 -8.52 12.05 7.86
N SER A 95 -8.73 13.35 7.68
CA SER A 95 -9.51 13.89 6.57
C SER A 95 -8.83 13.64 5.22
N LEU A 96 -7.50 13.75 5.17
CA LEU A 96 -6.72 13.49 3.95
C LEU A 96 -6.73 12.01 3.52
N VAL A 97 -6.75 11.09 4.49
CA VAL A 97 -6.82 9.65 4.19
C VAL A 97 -8.20 9.25 3.63
N ARG A 98 -9.26 9.95 4.04
CA ARG A 98 -10.64 9.67 3.60
C ARG A 98 -10.98 10.27 2.24
N SER A 99 -10.31 11.34 1.84
CA SER A 99 -10.55 11.99 0.55
C SER A 99 -10.03 11.09 -0.56
N PRO A 100 -10.83 10.74 -1.58
CA PRO A 100 -10.34 10.03 -2.74
C PRO A 100 -9.22 10.86 -3.37
N GLN A 101 -8.09 10.22 -3.67
CA GLN A 101 -7.11 10.87 -4.53
C GLN A 101 -7.76 10.99 -5.90
N VAL A 102 -7.96 12.21 -6.40
CA VAL A 102 -8.40 12.43 -7.78
C VAL A 102 -7.30 11.88 -8.66
N VAL A 103 -7.58 10.78 -9.33
CA VAL A 103 -6.70 10.20 -10.35
C VAL A 103 -6.85 11.09 -11.59
N PRO A 104 -5.80 11.73 -12.10
CA PRO A 104 -5.84 12.28 -13.44
C PRO A 104 -5.94 11.10 -14.40
N ASP A 105 -7.04 11.00 -15.11
CA ASP A 105 -7.23 9.97 -16.10
C ASP A 105 -6.46 10.25 -17.35
N LYS A 106 -6.33 9.17 -18.10
CA LYS A 106 -5.94 9.02 -19.49
C LYS A 106 -4.44 8.88 -19.71
N GLU A 107 -4.00 7.67 -19.44
CA GLU A 107 -3.08 6.88 -20.28
C GLU A 107 -2.47 5.76 -19.44
N GLY A 108 -3.14 4.62 -19.40
CA GLY A 108 -2.64 3.41 -18.77
C GLY A 108 -3.63 2.27 -18.92
N CYS A 109 -3.21 1.18 -19.52
CA CYS A 109 -4.01 -0.04 -19.66
C CYS A 109 -4.57 -0.47 -18.29
N ILE A 110 -5.88 -0.37 -18.09
CA ILE A 110 -6.55 -0.85 -16.88
C ILE A 110 -6.83 -2.33 -17.11
N VAL A 111 -6.16 -3.20 -16.38
CA VAL A 111 -6.48 -4.62 -16.35
C VAL A 111 -7.60 -4.82 -15.33
N ARG A 112 -8.81 -5.13 -15.82
CA ARG A 112 -9.91 -5.57 -14.95
C ARG A 112 -9.75 -7.07 -14.74
N THR A 113 -9.62 -7.49 -13.50
CA THR A 113 -9.36 -8.88 -13.12
C THR A 113 -10.65 -9.70 -12.94
N SER A 114 -11.82 -9.15 -13.25
CA SER A 114 -13.14 -9.78 -13.02
C SER A 114 -13.63 -10.79 -14.07
N ASP A 115 -12.84 -11.12 -15.11
CA ASP A 115 -13.30 -12.01 -16.20
C ASP A 115 -12.72 -13.44 -16.14
N ALA A 116 -12.65 -14.03 -14.96
CA ALA A 116 -12.28 -15.43 -14.81
C ALA A 116 -13.49 -16.30 -14.38
N THR A 117 -14.53 -16.40 -15.23
CA THR A 117 -15.45 -17.56 -15.25
C THR A 117 -16.22 -17.59 -16.56
N SER A 118 -15.69 -18.27 -17.56
CA SER A 118 -16.35 -19.24 -18.43
C SER A 118 -15.41 -19.62 -19.57
N GLY A 119 -15.21 -20.90 -19.73
CA GLY A 119 -14.38 -21.44 -20.80
C GLY A 119 -15.02 -21.21 -22.18
N GLY A 120 -14.19 -21.17 -23.22
CA GLY A 120 -14.64 -21.19 -24.60
C GLY A 120 -13.80 -20.31 -25.53
N GLU A 121 -12.91 -21.02 -26.23
CA GLU A 121 -12.48 -20.80 -27.63
C GLU A 121 -11.82 -19.48 -28.08
N ASP A 122 -10.64 -19.67 -28.62
CA ASP A 122 -9.84 -18.75 -29.45
C ASP A 122 -10.67 -17.97 -30.48
N HIS A 123 -10.54 -16.65 -30.45
CA HIS A 123 -10.66 -15.84 -31.65
C HIS A 123 -9.63 -14.72 -31.67
N LEU A 124 -8.58 -14.94 -32.47
CA LEU A 124 -7.69 -13.93 -32.99
C LEU A 124 -8.51 -12.85 -33.74
N MET A 125 -8.58 -11.64 -33.20
CA MET A 125 -8.97 -10.46 -33.97
C MET A 125 -7.83 -9.44 -33.98
N ARG A 126 -7.21 -9.36 -35.13
CA ARG A 126 -6.39 -8.22 -35.58
C ARG A 126 -7.28 -6.98 -35.61
N ASN A 127 -6.89 -5.92 -34.94
CA ASN A 127 -7.45 -4.60 -35.22
C ASN A 127 -6.32 -3.63 -35.62
N SER A 128 -6.35 -3.34 -36.91
CA SER A 128 -5.52 -2.34 -37.59
C SER A 128 -5.98 -0.93 -37.20
N GLY A 129 -5.04 -0.11 -36.71
CA GLY A 129 -5.27 1.27 -36.38
C GLY A 129 -5.62 2.12 -37.59
N LYS A 130 -6.52 3.07 -37.38
CA LYS A 130 -6.72 4.21 -38.26
C LYS A 130 -6.53 5.48 -37.44
N VAL A 131 -5.47 6.20 -37.76
CA VAL A 131 -5.19 7.57 -37.30
C VAL A 131 -6.19 8.49 -37.99
N LEU A 132 -6.87 9.34 -37.26
CA LEU A 132 -7.57 10.52 -37.82
C LEU A 132 -7.08 11.75 -37.08
N ASP A 133 -6.40 12.59 -37.87
CA ASP A 133 -6.07 13.98 -37.54
C ASP A 133 -7.35 14.81 -37.40
N GLY A 134 -7.40 15.71 -36.43
CA GLY A 134 -8.52 16.59 -36.20
C GLY A 134 -8.27 17.70 -35.19
N GLU A 135 -7.72 18.80 -35.69
CA GLU A 135 -7.86 20.21 -35.28
C GLU A 135 -8.08 20.58 -33.81
N ALA A 136 -7.10 21.30 -33.28
CA ALA A 136 -7.13 22.07 -32.05
C ALA A 136 -8.14 23.25 -32.12
N ARG A 137 -9.22 23.17 -31.34
CA ARG A 137 -10.09 24.32 -31.05
C ARG A 137 -9.71 24.94 -29.71
N LYS A 138 -9.11 26.14 -29.77
CA LYS A 138 -8.94 27.06 -28.65
C LYS A 138 -10.29 27.41 -28.05
N LEU A 139 -10.60 27.00 -26.84
CA LEU A 139 -11.66 27.60 -26.02
C LEU A 139 -11.04 28.68 -25.12
N ARG A 140 -11.45 29.91 -25.34
CA ARG A 140 -11.23 31.05 -24.46
C ARG A 140 -12.13 30.87 -23.24
N THR A 141 -11.57 30.77 -22.05
CA THR A 141 -12.31 30.88 -20.77
C THR A 141 -12.22 32.31 -20.28
N SER A 142 -13.38 32.99 -20.28
CA SER A 142 -13.59 34.26 -19.62
C SER A 142 -13.40 34.12 -18.11
N GLY A 143 -12.60 35.02 -17.53
CA GLY A 143 -12.31 35.01 -16.10
C GLY A 143 -13.51 35.38 -15.23
N THR A 144 -13.68 34.64 -14.15
CA THR A 144 -14.35 35.13 -12.96
C THR A 144 -13.38 34.92 -11.78
N ARG A 145 -12.89 36.06 -11.27
CA ARG A 145 -12.09 36.12 -10.05
C ARG A 145 -13.00 35.78 -8.86
N THR A 146 -12.87 34.59 -8.29
CA THR A 146 -13.27 34.34 -6.93
C THR A 146 -12.01 33.96 -6.17
N GLY A 147 -11.62 34.84 -5.23
CA GLY A 147 -10.53 34.63 -4.31
C GLY A 147 -10.83 33.43 -3.41
N GLY A 148 -10.09 32.34 -3.61
CA GLY A 148 -10.13 31.14 -2.79
C GLY A 148 -8.70 30.66 -2.59
N ARG A 149 -8.29 30.58 -1.35
CA ARG A 149 -7.01 30.05 -0.84
C ARG A 149 -6.74 28.66 -1.44
N ASN A 150 -6.17 28.57 -2.64
CA ASN A 150 -5.67 27.33 -3.24
C ASN A 150 -4.23 27.07 -2.77
N GLY A 151 -4.07 26.78 -1.46
CA GLY A 151 -2.83 26.24 -0.92
C GLY A 151 -2.91 24.72 -0.89
N LEU A 152 -2.03 24.06 -1.60
CA LEU A 152 -1.58 22.66 -1.52
C LEU A 152 -2.53 21.66 -0.82
N ARG A 153 -3.58 21.21 -1.50
CA ARG A 153 -4.23 19.96 -1.15
C ARG A 153 -3.54 18.79 -1.88
N SER A 154 -2.25 18.63 -1.65
CA SER A 154 -1.59 17.38 -2.00
C SER A 154 -2.06 16.33 -0.99
N GLY A 155 -2.79 15.31 -1.46
CA GLY A 155 -3.20 14.19 -0.62
C GLY A 155 -1.99 13.41 -0.10
N MET A 156 -2.23 12.52 0.86
CA MET A 156 -1.20 11.62 1.36
C MET A 156 -0.82 10.59 0.30
N LYS A 157 0.48 10.49 -0.03
CA LYS A 157 1.00 9.49 -0.97
C LYS A 157 1.66 8.34 -0.20
N LYS A 158 1.44 7.12 -0.68
CA LYS A 158 2.04 5.90 -0.11
C LYS A 158 2.57 5.03 -1.23
N ARG A 159 3.82 4.59 -1.10
CA ARG A 159 4.37 3.55 -1.96
C ARG A 159 4.79 2.35 -1.12
N TYR A 160 4.63 1.20 -1.72
CA TYR A 160 4.96 -0.08 -1.13
C TYR A 160 5.91 -0.81 -2.05
N ARG A 161 6.71 -1.71 -1.50
CA ARG A 161 7.42 -2.73 -2.26
C ARG A 161 6.96 -4.10 -1.82
N ALA A 162 6.81 -5.00 -2.77
CA ALA A 162 6.37 -6.36 -2.50
C ALA A 162 7.14 -7.36 -3.36
N TRP A 163 7.44 -8.52 -2.77
CA TRP A 163 7.83 -9.70 -3.52
C TRP A 163 6.59 -10.52 -3.82
N VAL A 164 6.36 -10.80 -5.08
CA VAL A 164 5.23 -11.57 -5.58
C VAL A 164 5.71 -12.82 -6.33
N TRP A 165 4.88 -13.83 -6.36
CA TRP A 165 5.09 -15.03 -7.16
C TRP A 165 4.71 -14.75 -8.62
N GLY A 166 5.52 -15.25 -9.56
CA GLY A 166 5.30 -15.13 -10.99
C GLY A 166 6.10 -14.00 -11.65
N ALA A 167 6.25 -14.11 -12.96
CA ALA A 167 6.81 -13.08 -13.84
C ALA A 167 5.69 -12.27 -14.49
N PHE A 168 5.97 -11.04 -14.84
CA PHE A 168 5.00 -10.15 -15.50
C PHE A 168 5.29 -10.06 -17.00
N THR A 169 4.24 -9.91 -17.80
CA THR A 169 4.36 -9.64 -19.24
C THR A 169 4.64 -8.17 -19.55
N ALA A 170 4.34 -7.27 -18.61
CA ALA A 170 4.56 -5.83 -18.74
C ALA A 170 5.30 -5.29 -17.52
N SER A 171 6.22 -4.36 -17.72
CA SER A 171 7.01 -3.75 -16.64
C SER A 171 6.21 -2.84 -15.70
N SER A 172 4.98 -2.47 -16.05
CA SER A 172 4.08 -1.67 -15.23
C SER A 172 2.62 -1.90 -15.59
N GLY A 173 1.72 -1.59 -14.66
CA GLY A 173 0.28 -1.70 -14.88
C GLY A 173 -0.54 -1.10 -13.74
N SER A 174 -1.85 -1.30 -13.81
CA SER A 174 -2.79 -0.93 -12.76
C SER A 174 -3.76 -2.07 -12.49
N LEU A 175 -4.16 -2.23 -11.22
CA LEU A 175 -5.20 -3.17 -10.81
C LEU A 175 -6.41 -2.36 -10.34
N HIS A 176 -7.56 -2.67 -10.91
CA HIS A 176 -8.84 -2.04 -10.60
C HIS A 176 -9.88 -3.10 -10.29
N ASP A 177 -10.30 -3.17 -9.03
CA ASP A 177 -11.24 -4.16 -8.53
C ASP A 177 -12.24 -3.52 -7.56
N PHE A 178 -13.27 -4.25 -7.19
CA PHE A 178 -14.17 -3.92 -6.09
C PHE A 178 -13.97 -4.89 -4.94
N LEU A 179 -13.66 -4.37 -3.76
CA LEU A 179 -13.34 -5.15 -2.57
C LEU A 179 -14.46 -5.06 -1.54
N ARG A 180 -14.85 -6.20 -0.99
CA ARG A 180 -15.71 -6.30 0.17
C ARG A 180 -14.98 -6.98 1.31
N LYS A 181 -14.97 -6.33 2.49
CA LYS A 181 -14.42 -6.94 3.70
C LYS A 181 -15.34 -8.06 4.18
N ASP A 182 -14.77 -9.22 4.42
CA ASP A 182 -15.39 -10.33 5.13
C ASP A 182 -14.92 -10.28 6.60
N PRO A 183 -15.79 -9.90 7.55
CA PRO A 183 -15.42 -9.82 8.96
C PRO A 183 -15.14 -11.19 9.59
N GLN A 184 -15.84 -12.26 9.15
CA GLN A 184 -15.71 -13.60 9.70
C GLN A 184 -14.38 -14.24 9.27
N ALA A 185 -14.08 -14.20 7.97
CA ALA A 185 -12.81 -14.69 7.44
C ALA A 185 -11.64 -13.73 7.67
N SER A 186 -11.89 -12.52 8.16
CA SER A 186 -10.88 -11.46 8.30
C SER A 186 -10.06 -11.27 7.02
N ARG A 187 -10.73 -11.29 5.84
CA ARG A 187 -10.10 -11.08 4.53
C ARG A 187 -10.93 -10.11 3.68
N ALA A 188 -10.36 -9.64 2.59
CA ALA A 188 -11.08 -8.92 1.56
C ALA A 188 -11.37 -9.88 0.39
N ASN A 189 -12.58 -9.84 -0.12
CA ASN A 189 -12.98 -10.61 -1.29
C ASN A 189 -13.16 -9.65 -2.46
N ILE A 190 -12.74 -10.07 -3.65
CA ILE A 190 -13.10 -9.42 -4.90
C ILE A 190 -14.57 -9.70 -5.16
N VAL A 191 -15.32 -8.67 -5.51
CA VAL A 191 -16.76 -8.74 -5.80
C VAL A 191 -17.07 -7.91 -7.04
N SER A 192 -18.25 -8.13 -7.63
CA SER A 192 -18.70 -7.33 -8.78
C SER A 192 -18.96 -5.88 -8.39
N GLU A 193 -18.82 -4.97 -9.35
CA GLU A 193 -19.26 -3.59 -9.21
C GLU A 193 -20.74 -3.53 -8.84
N GLY A 194 -21.11 -2.70 -7.87
CA GLY A 194 -22.50 -2.58 -7.39
C GLY A 194 -22.92 -3.63 -6.36
N ALA A 195 -22.10 -4.64 -6.04
CA ALA A 195 -22.39 -5.57 -4.96
C ALA A 195 -22.48 -4.83 -3.61
N ASP A 196 -23.38 -5.29 -2.74
CA ASP A 196 -23.56 -4.67 -1.42
C ASP A 196 -22.23 -4.67 -0.63
N GLY A 197 -21.88 -3.50 -0.08
CA GLY A 197 -20.63 -3.29 0.65
C GLY A 197 -19.36 -3.28 -0.20
N ALA A 198 -19.46 -3.36 -1.53
CA ALA A 198 -18.35 -3.23 -2.46
C ALA A 198 -17.70 -1.84 -2.36
N LYS A 199 -16.37 -1.79 -2.38
CA LYS A 199 -15.59 -0.56 -2.39
C LYS A 199 -14.56 -0.61 -3.48
N GLU A 200 -14.59 0.38 -4.36
CA GLU A 200 -13.60 0.52 -5.41
C GLU A 200 -12.16 0.53 -4.85
N ALA A 201 -11.29 -0.22 -5.49
CA ALA A 201 -9.89 -0.41 -5.11
C ALA A 201 -9.00 -0.25 -6.34
N LEU A 202 -8.13 0.76 -6.32
CA LEU A 202 -7.26 1.11 -7.43
C LEU A 202 -5.82 1.26 -6.94
N LEU A 203 -4.89 0.62 -7.63
CA LEU A 203 -3.45 0.77 -7.44
C LEU A 203 -2.74 0.78 -8.80
N LYS A 204 -1.51 1.33 -8.80
CA LYS A 204 -0.55 1.17 -9.91
C LYS A 204 0.63 0.37 -9.41
N TYR A 205 1.28 -0.38 -10.33
CA TYR A 205 2.51 -1.08 -10.00
C TYR A 205 3.56 -0.90 -11.09
N THR A 206 4.82 -1.04 -10.69
CA THR A 206 5.99 -1.12 -11.59
C THR A 206 6.84 -2.29 -11.13
N VAL A 207 7.22 -3.15 -12.06
CA VAL A 207 8.16 -4.25 -11.82
C VAL A 207 9.57 -3.66 -11.75
N LEU A 208 10.21 -3.79 -10.60
CA LEU A 208 11.56 -3.28 -10.36
C LEU A 208 12.62 -4.31 -10.73
N ARG A 209 12.33 -5.59 -10.47
CA ARG A 209 13.23 -6.70 -10.71
C ARG A 209 12.46 -8.00 -10.88
N GLU A 210 12.87 -8.83 -11.79
CA GLU A 210 12.46 -10.23 -11.90
C GLU A 210 13.62 -11.13 -11.51
N ASP A 211 13.31 -12.24 -10.87
CA ASP A 211 14.28 -13.21 -10.38
C ASP A 211 13.70 -14.62 -10.49
N VAL A 212 14.54 -15.63 -10.35
CA VAL A 212 14.14 -17.03 -10.32
C VAL A 212 14.68 -17.67 -9.06
N SER A 213 13.79 -18.23 -8.25
CA SER A 213 14.14 -18.93 -7.03
C SER A 213 13.53 -20.31 -7.02
N PHE A 214 14.36 -21.35 -6.81
CA PHE A 214 13.96 -22.77 -6.90
C PHE A 214 13.22 -23.11 -8.20
N ASN A 215 13.65 -22.57 -9.35
CA ASN A 215 13.05 -22.69 -10.68
C ASN A 215 11.63 -22.06 -10.78
N GLU A 216 11.24 -21.22 -9.85
CA GLU A 216 9.98 -20.50 -9.89
C GLU A 216 10.24 -18.99 -10.06
N PRO A 217 9.51 -18.30 -10.96
CA PRO A 217 9.68 -16.86 -11.15
C PRO A 217 9.13 -16.10 -9.96
N ILE A 218 9.84 -15.07 -9.54
CA ILE A 218 9.43 -14.10 -8.53
C ILE A 218 9.72 -12.69 -9.03
N SER A 219 8.94 -11.73 -8.62
CA SER A 219 9.12 -10.34 -9.02
C SER A 219 9.09 -9.41 -7.81
N LEU A 220 10.00 -8.43 -7.78
CA LEU A 220 9.93 -7.29 -6.89
C LEU A 220 9.15 -6.18 -7.58
N VAL A 221 8.06 -5.74 -6.97
CA VAL A 221 7.21 -4.67 -7.51
C VAL A 221 7.16 -3.47 -6.57
N GLU A 222 7.15 -2.27 -7.13
CA GLU A 222 6.75 -1.05 -6.42
C GLU A 222 5.26 -0.81 -6.69
N VAL A 223 4.51 -0.47 -5.66
CA VAL A 223 3.05 -0.28 -5.70
C VAL A 223 2.70 1.10 -5.19
N GLU A 224 2.00 1.89 -5.99
CA GLU A 224 1.38 3.14 -5.59
C GLU A 224 -0.11 2.91 -5.29
N LEU A 225 -0.53 3.12 -4.04
CA LEU A 225 -1.93 3.02 -3.66
C LEU A 225 -2.68 4.31 -3.98
N LEU A 226 -3.69 4.23 -4.85
CA LEU A 226 -4.63 5.32 -5.13
C LEU A 226 -5.85 5.27 -4.21
N THR A 227 -6.19 4.10 -3.71
CA THR A 227 -7.18 3.87 -2.65
C THR A 227 -6.55 3.07 -1.52
N GLY A 228 -7.15 3.07 -0.32
CA GLY A 228 -6.63 2.35 0.85
C GLY A 228 -7.68 1.40 1.45
N ARG A 229 -7.98 0.27 0.78
CA ARG A 229 -8.94 -0.72 1.29
C ARG A 229 -8.25 -1.76 2.17
N PHE A 230 -9.05 -2.42 3.00
CA PHE A 230 -8.57 -3.52 3.85
C PHE A 230 -7.95 -4.61 2.99
N HIS A 231 -6.71 -5.00 3.27
CA HIS A 231 -5.90 -5.99 2.56
C HIS A 231 -5.76 -5.74 1.02
N GLN A 232 -5.90 -4.51 0.56
CA GLN A 232 -6.04 -4.18 -0.86
C GLN A 232 -4.94 -4.81 -1.73
N ILE A 233 -3.67 -4.50 -1.48
CA ILE A 233 -2.55 -5.00 -2.29
C ILE A 233 -2.56 -6.52 -2.33
N ARG A 234 -2.75 -7.16 -1.17
CA ARG A 234 -2.74 -8.61 -1.02
C ARG A 234 -3.83 -9.29 -1.84
N ALA A 235 -5.07 -8.76 -1.76
CA ALA A 235 -6.22 -9.32 -2.47
C ALA A 235 -6.12 -9.10 -3.99
N GLN A 236 -5.72 -7.90 -4.43
CA GLN A 236 -5.65 -7.56 -5.85
C GLN A 236 -4.53 -8.33 -6.56
N PHE A 237 -3.33 -8.42 -5.98
CA PHE A 237 -2.25 -9.19 -6.58
C PHE A 237 -2.56 -10.70 -6.62
N ALA A 238 -3.20 -11.24 -5.59
CA ALA A 238 -3.64 -12.65 -5.61
C ALA A 238 -4.69 -12.89 -6.71
N ASN A 239 -5.64 -11.96 -6.89
CA ASN A 239 -6.63 -12.03 -7.96
C ASN A 239 -6.01 -11.90 -9.37
N ALA A 240 -4.93 -11.14 -9.49
CA ALA A 240 -4.13 -11.01 -10.71
C ALA A 240 -3.15 -12.18 -10.93
N HIS A 241 -3.27 -13.29 -10.18
CA HIS A 241 -2.40 -14.48 -10.25
C HIS A 241 -0.94 -14.24 -9.84
N HIS A 242 -0.65 -13.14 -9.14
CA HIS A 242 0.65 -12.81 -8.59
C HIS A 242 0.61 -12.68 -7.05
N PRO A 243 0.25 -13.74 -6.28
CA PRO A 243 0.14 -13.64 -4.83
C PRO A 243 1.47 -13.24 -4.21
N LEU A 244 1.39 -12.46 -3.12
CA LEU A 244 2.58 -12.02 -2.38
C LEU A 244 3.25 -13.22 -1.70
N LEU A 245 4.57 -13.26 -1.69
CA LEU A 245 5.33 -14.28 -0.97
C LEU A 245 5.07 -14.15 0.54
N GLY A 246 4.89 -15.29 1.21
CA GLY A 246 4.59 -15.36 2.65
C GLY A 246 3.17 -14.99 3.03
N ASP A 247 2.25 -14.83 2.06
CA ASP A 247 0.87 -14.48 2.34
C ASP A 247 0.00 -15.72 2.60
N LEU A 248 -0.14 -16.11 3.85
CA LEU A 248 -0.95 -17.28 4.27
C LEU A 248 -2.45 -17.14 4.01
N LYS A 249 -2.96 -15.92 3.71
CA LYS A 249 -4.40 -15.70 3.47
C LYS A 249 -4.77 -15.70 2.00
N TYR A 250 -3.87 -15.26 1.15
CA TYR A 250 -4.15 -15.04 -0.28
C TYR A 250 -3.21 -15.82 -1.19
N GLY A 251 -2.19 -16.50 -0.62
CA GLY A 251 -1.27 -17.34 -1.38
C GLY A 251 -1.94 -18.56 -2.01
N THR A 252 -1.39 -19.01 -3.14
CA THR A 252 -1.67 -20.31 -3.76
C THR A 252 -0.76 -21.38 -3.17
N ASP A 253 -1.06 -22.66 -3.38
CA ASP A 253 -0.21 -23.77 -2.92
C ASP A 253 1.23 -23.62 -3.43
N ALA A 254 1.43 -23.20 -4.69
CA ALA A 254 2.75 -22.97 -5.28
C ALA A 254 3.49 -21.83 -4.52
N SER A 255 2.87 -20.65 -4.38
CA SER A 255 3.49 -19.51 -3.70
C SER A 255 3.77 -19.79 -2.22
N LEU A 256 2.92 -20.56 -1.55
CA LEU A 256 3.12 -20.99 -0.15
C LEU A 256 4.26 -21.99 -0.02
N SER A 257 4.34 -22.98 -0.92
CA SER A 257 5.44 -23.94 -0.98
C SER A 257 6.78 -23.23 -1.21
N LEU A 258 6.83 -22.29 -2.17
CA LEU A 258 8.02 -21.48 -2.41
C LEU A 258 8.39 -20.64 -1.18
N SER A 259 7.41 -19.99 -0.56
CA SER A 259 7.61 -19.19 0.65
C SER A 259 8.20 -20.00 1.80
N GLN A 260 7.77 -21.24 1.95
CA GLN A 260 8.32 -22.19 2.92
C GLN A 260 9.78 -22.53 2.62
N ARG A 261 10.10 -22.88 1.37
CA ARG A 261 11.49 -23.16 0.92
C ARG A 261 12.41 -21.98 1.14
N LEU A 262 11.92 -20.76 0.94
CA LEU A 262 12.63 -19.50 1.18
C LEU A 262 12.65 -19.07 2.66
N SER A 263 12.05 -19.87 3.57
CA SER A 263 11.95 -19.53 4.99
C SER A 263 11.34 -18.15 5.26
N ILE A 264 10.29 -17.81 4.52
CA ILE A 264 9.59 -16.51 4.63
C ILE A 264 8.47 -16.61 5.69
N PRO A 265 8.63 -16.00 6.89
CA PRO A 265 7.66 -16.14 7.98
C PRO A 265 6.50 -15.15 7.91
N TYR A 266 6.63 -14.05 7.15
CA TYR A 266 5.63 -12.99 7.03
C TYR A 266 5.47 -12.56 5.58
N VAL A 267 4.32 -11.96 5.27
CA VAL A 267 4.05 -11.43 3.92
C VAL A 267 5.14 -10.43 3.51
N ARG A 268 5.70 -10.60 2.33
CA ARG A 268 6.74 -9.74 1.75
C ARG A 268 6.11 -8.49 1.15
N LEU A 269 5.62 -7.62 2.04
CA LEU A 269 5.02 -6.33 1.73
C LEU A 269 5.53 -5.29 2.72
N CYS A 270 6.10 -4.21 2.21
CA CYS A 270 6.64 -3.12 3.01
C CYS A 270 6.12 -1.77 2.50
N CYS A 271 5.56 -0.95 3.40
CA CYS A 271 5.33 0.47 3.12
C CYS A 271 6.65 1.22 3.19
N THR A 272 7.25 1.52 2.04
CA THR A 272 8.60 2.10 1.97
C THR A 272 8.62 3.62 1.91
N PHE A 273 7.49 4.25 1.54
CA PHE A 273 7.42 5.68 1.30
C PHE A 273 6.09 6.26 1.81
N LEU A 274 6.18 7.36 2.55
CA LEU A 274 5.06 8.22 2.93
C LEU A 274 5.38 9.66 2.57
N SER A 275 4.43 10.36 1.94
CA SER A 275 4.46 11.81 1.77
C SER A 275 3.13 12.40 2.20
N PHE A 276 3.16 13.46 3.00
CA PHE A 276 1.98 14.11 3.55
C PHE A 276 2.23 15.62 3.72
N PRO A 277 1.20 16.48 3.63
CA PRO A 277 1.38 17.91 3.78
C PRO A 277 1.77 18.29 5.21
N ASP A 278 2.64 19.29 5.32
CA ASP A 278 2.93 20.02 6.54
C ASP A 278 2.09 21.30 6.54
N PRO A 279 1.02 21.37 7.37
CA PRO A 279 0.09 22.50 7.32
C PRO A 279 0.73 23.82 7.77
N ASP A 280 1.74 23.76 8.62
CA ASP A 280 2.37 24.94 9.24
C ASP A 280 3.39 25.58 8.29
N HIS A 281 4.03 24.82 7.43
CA HIS A 281 5.11 25.29 6.56
C HIS A 281 4.80 25.24 5.06
N HIS A 282 3.54 24.95 4.66
CA HIS A 282 3.10 24.88 3.25
C HIS A 282 3.99 24.01 2.35
N ARG A 283 4.56 22.94 2.89
CA ARG A 283 5.43 21.98 2.21
C ARG A 283 4.91 20.55 2.42
N SER A 284 5.49 19.61 1.72
CA SER A 284 5.26 18.17 1.98
C SER A 284 6.42 17.61 2.81
N ILE A 285 6.08 16.85 3.83
CA ILE A 285 7.02 15.99 4.55
C ILE A 285 7.08 14.67 3.81
N THR A 286 8.28 14.18 3.55
CA THR A 286 8.53 12.90 2.90
C THR A 286 9.43 12.06 3.78
N VAL A 287 9.01 10.82 4.04
CA VAL A 287 9.79 9.83 4.78
C VAL A 287 9.90 8.58 3.93
N GLU A 288 11.12 8.10 3.72
CA GLU A 288 11.41 6.89 2.97
C GLU A 288 12.34 5.98 3.77
N LYS A 289 12.03 4.69 3.77
CA LYS A 289 12.89 3.62 4.29
C LYS A 289 12.65 2.36 3.48
N ILE A 290 13.68 1.93 2.79
CA ILE A 290 13.66 0.70 2.00
C ILE A 290 14.55 -0.32 2.69
N PRO A 291 14.00 -1.36 3.34
CA PRO A 291 14.81 -2.45 3.88
C PRO A 291 15.57 -3.17 2.75
N GLU A 292 16.78 -3.68 3.06
CA GLU A 292 17.68 -4.30 2.08
C GLU A 292 17.01 -5.39 1.23
N ILE A 293 16.12 -6.16 1.84
CA ILE A 293 15.38 -7.23 1.15
C ILE A 293 14.46 -6.72 0.02
N TYR A 294 14.19 -5.42 -0.05
CA TYR A 294 13.36 -4.78 -1.07
C TYR A 294 14.17 -3.85 -1.98
N THR A 295 15.48 -3.93 -2.01
CA THR A 295 16.37 -3.12 -2.87
C THR A 295 16.78 -3.81 -4.21
#